data_293333cef084142751244d53c980f123
#
_entry.id   293333cef084142751244d53c980f123
#
_cell.length_a   1.000
_cell.length_b   1.000
_cell.length_c   1.000
_cell.angle_alpha   90.00
_cell.angle_beta   90.00
_cell.angle_gamma   90.00
#
_symmetry.space_group_name_H-M   'P 1'
#
loop_
_entity.id
_entity.type
_entity.pdbx_description
1 polymer ?
#
loop_
_entity_poly.entity_id
_entity_poly.type
_entity_poly.pdbx_seq_one_letter_code
_entity_poly.pdbx_strand_id
1 'polypeptide(L)'
;MTHTLKIAGAITAFAAIILAGMINSSRHVRARNDDDQSEESRIKRGFEIAPVHLNLEGKNRALVGLGSYIVNAQVDCNGCHDADPQTEFVVPHGNPYFLNPPFSGTKEINTKTYLAGGRDFGPFGPPPQLQHLYTRNLTPDKTGLPEGGHTYEEFVEIMRKGTDFDHVHPNCGVPGAPAPPNCLQPPFNGDLLQVMPWPVFQDMTDHDLRAIYEYLKAIPCNPGPEQLFAVAPYLQNTCE
;
A
#
# COMPACT_ATOMS: atom_id res chain seq x y z
N MET A 1 -9.55 -7.51 73.43
CA MET A 1 -10.35 -6.96 72.31
C MET A 1 -9.51 -6.42 71.15
N THR A 2 -8.20 -6.50 71.15
CA THR A 2 -7.32 -5.86 70.13
C THR A 2 -6.83 -6.80 69.02
N HIS A 3 -6.94 -8.11 69.14
CA HIS A 3 -6.46 -9.08 68.14
C HIS A 3 -7.45 -9.37 67.01
N THR A 4 -8.75 -9.25 67.26
CA THR A 4 -9.83 -9.50 66.25
C THR A 4 -9.91 -8.40 65.20
N LEU A 5 -9.57 -7.15 65.57
CA LEU A 5 -9.64 -6.00 64.65
C LEU A 5 -8.49 -6.02 63.60
N LYS A 6 -7.32 -6.57 63.94
CA LYS A 6 -6.17 -6.64 63.02
C LYS A 6 -6.32 -7.72 61.96
N ILE A 7 -7.06 -8.80 62.25
CA ILE A 7 -7.30 -9.87 61.29
C ILE A 7 -8.36 -9.44 60.27
N ALA A 8 -9.38 -8.70 60.68
CA ALA A 8 -10.41 -8.21 59.77
C ALA A 8 -9.85 -7.19 58.75
N GLY A 9 -8.89 -6.34 59.18
CA GLY A 9 -8.24 -5.37 58.28
C GLY A 9 -7.32 -6.02 57.22
N ALA A 10 -6.65 -7.11 57.57
CA ALA A 10 -5.79 -7.83 56.64
C ALA A 10 -6.58 -8.59 55.57
N ILE A 11 -7.73 -9.16 55.93
CA ILE A 11 -8.59 -9.89 54.99
C ILE A 11 -9.23 -8.94 53.97
N THR A 12 -9.67 -7.76 54.40
CA THR A 12 -10.25 -6.74 53.50
C THR A 12 -9.23 -6.16 52.54
N ALA A 13 -7.98 -5.93 52.97
CA ALA A 13 -6.92 -5.46 52.08
C ALA A 13 -6.53 -6.50 51.01
N PHE A 14 -6.46 -7.78 51.38
CA PHE A 14 -6.16 -8.86 50.46
C PHE A 14 -7.26 -9.08 49.42
N ALA A 15 -8.53 -9.00 49.82
CA ALA A 15 -9.67 -9.09 48.91
C ALA A 15 -9.71 -7.93 47.90
N ALA A 16 -9.36 -6.71 48.32
CA ALA A 16 -9.29 -5.53 47.43
C ALA A 16 -8.17 -5.65 46.39
N ILE A 17 -7.01 -6.20 46.76
CA ILE A 17 -5.90 -6.41 45.81
C ILE A 17 -6.23 -7.49 44.77
N ILE A 18 -6.90 -8.58 45.17
CA ILE A 18 -7.33 -9.63 44.25
C ILE A 18 -8.39 -9.10 43.27
N LEU A 19 -9.36 -8.29 43.78
CA LEU A 19 -10.40 -7.71 42.95
C LEU A 19 -9.81 -6.71 41.91
N ALA A 20 -8.86 -5.88 42.33
CA ALA A 20 -8.18 -4.94 41.46
C ALA A 20 -7.33 -5.66 40.38
N GLY A 21 -6.67 -6.76 40.76
CA GLY A 21 -5.92 -7.61 39.80
C GLY A 21 -6.83 -8.26 38.76
N MET A 22 -8.01 -8.76 39.15
CA MET A 22 -8.98 -9.34 38.23
C MET A 22 -9.58 -8.32 37.25
N ILE A 23 -9.88 -7.12 37.72
CA ILE A 23 -10.42 -6.04 36.89
C ILE A 23 -9.38 -5.59 35.86
N ASN A 24 -8.12 -5.48 36.24
CA ASN A 24 -7.04 -5.06 35.33
C ASN A 24 -6.74 -6.15 34.30
N SER A 25 -6.71 -7.43 34.70
CA SER A 25 -6.56 -8.57 33.78
C SER A 25 -7.72 -8.65 32.77
N SER A 26 -8.95 -8.41 33.21
CA SER A 26 -10.13 -8.45 32.32
C SER A 26 -10.11 -7.31 31.30
N ARG A 27 -9.59 -6.14 31.66
CA ARG A 27 -9.46 -5.01 30.71
C ARG A 27 -8.40 -5.29 29.64
N HIS A 28 -7.26 -5.85 29.99
CA HIS A 28 -6.22 -6.21 29.01
C HIS A 28 -6.67 -7.31 28.06
N VAL A 29 -7.37 -8.33 28.57
CA VAL A 29 -7.92 -9.41 27.75
C VAL A 29 -8.99 -8.88 26.78
N ARG A 30 -9.87 -8.00 27.24
CA ARG A 30 -10.94 -7.44 26.40
C ARG A 30 -10.40 -6.52 25.30
N ALA A 31 -9.46 -5.63 25.60
CA ALA A 31 -8.81 -4.78 24.62
C ALA A 31 -8.11 -5.63 23.53
N ARG A 32 -7.39 -6.67 23.92
CA ARG A 32 -6.71 -7.57 22.98
C ARG A 32 -7.71 -8.32 22.07
N ASN A 33 -8.83 -8.78 22.63
CA ASN A 33 -9.86 -9.46 21.85
C ASN A 33 -10.57 -8.51 20.86
N ASP A 34 -10.79 -7.26 21.23
CA ASP A 34 -11.43 -6.27 20.36
C ASP A 34 -10.50 -5.90 19.18
N ASP A 35 -9.21 -5.77 19.42
CA ASP A 35 -8.21 -5.52 18.38
C ASP A 35 -8.06 -6.72 17.43
N ASP A 36 -7.97 -7.93 17.95
CA ASP A 36 -7.89 -9.16 17.15
C ASP A 36 -9.15 -9.34 16.29
N GLN A 37 -10.35 -9.05 16.83
CA GLN A 37 -11.60 -9.08 16.06
C GLN A 37 -11.64 -8.02 14.96
N SER A 38 -11.08 -6.82 15.22
CA SER A 38 -11.02 -5.75 14.23
C SER A 38 -10.09 -6.11 13.07
N GLU A 39 -8.94 -6.73 13.33
CA GLU A 39 -8.00 -7.17 12.31
C GLU A 39 -8.56 -8.36 11.51
N GLU A 40 -9.17 -9.36 12.17
CA GLU A 40 -9.83 -10.47 11.50
C GLU A 40 -10.95 -9.99 10.55
N SER A 41 -11.72 -8.99 10.97
CA SER A 41 -12.74 -8.34 10.14
C SER A 41 -12.12 -7.70 8.88
N ARG A 42 -11.00 -7.00 9.01
CA ARG A 42 -10.27 -6.41 7.90
C ARG A 42 -9.70 -7.46 6.96
N ILE A 43 -9.10 -8.53 7.50
CA ILE A 43 -8.59 -9.66 6.73
C ILE A 43 -9.71 -10.29 5.89
N LYS A 44 -10.84 -10.62 6.51
CA LYS A 44 -12.00 -11.18 5.82
C LYS A 44 -12.48 -10.24 4.73
N ARG A 45 -12.67 -8.96 5.05
CA ARG A 45 -13.10 -7.95 4.09
C ARG A 45 -12.12 -7.81 2.93
N GLY A 46 -10.82 -7.88 3.20
CA GLY A 46 -9.78 -7.82 2.17
C GLY A 46 -9.93 -8.92 1.13
N PHE A 47 -10.23 -10.16 1.53
CA PHE A 47 -10.52 -11.24 0.57
C PHE A 47 -11.81 -11.02 -0.21
N GLU A 48 -12.83 -10.42 0.40
CA GLU A 48 -14.11 -10.14 -0.27
C GLU A 48 -14.00 -9.05 -1.34
N ILE A 49 -13.08 -8.09 -1.17
CA ILE A 49 -12.93 -6.95 -2.07
C ILE A 49 -11.73 -7.06 -3.03
N ALA A 50 -10.92 -8.12 -2.91
CA ALA A 50 -9.81 -8.34 -3.83
C ALA A 50 -10.34 -8.45 -5.28
N PRO A 51 -9.93 -7.57 -6.20
CA PRO A 51 -10.52 -7.55 -7.54
C PRO A 51 -9.99 -8.64 -8.46
N VAL A 52 -8.87 -9.28 -8.06
CA VAL A 52 -8.18 -10.32 -8.84
C VAL A 52 -8.02 -11.60 -8.04
N HIS A 53 -7.79 -12.72 -8.74
CA HIS A 53 -7.52 -14.00 -8.10
C HIS A 53 -6.17 -13.94 -7.36
N LEU A 54 -6.16 -14.39 -6.09
CA LEU A 54 -4.97 -14.38 -5.24
C LEU A 54 -4.29 -15.76 -5.21
N ASN A 55 -3.01 -15.80 -5.54
CA ASN A 55 -2.18 -16.97 -5.32
C ASN A 55 -1.73 -17.01 -3.85
N LEU A 56 -2.29 -17.94 -3.08
CA LEU A 56 -2.01 -18.08 -1.65
C LEU A 56 -0.99 -19.18 -1.34
N GLU A 57 -0.45 -19.86 -2.36
CA GLU A 57 0.52 -20.93 -2.17
C GLU A 57 1.81 -20.38 -1.51
N GLY A 58 2.18 -20.99 -0.39
CA GLY A 58 3.37 -20.61 0.38
C GLY A 58 3.31 -19.23 1.05
N LYS A 59 2.15 -18.54 1.07
CA LYS A 59 2.00 -17.20 1.62
C LYS A 59 1.22 -17.18 2.94
N ASN A 60 1.51 -16.17 3.76
CA ASN A 60 0.73 -15.93 4.98
C ASN A 60 -0.64 -15.35 4.60
N ARG A 61 -1.68 -16.20 4.70
CA ARG A 61 -3.05 -15.84 4.34
C ARG A 61 -3.57 -14.61 5.09
N ALA A 62 -3.24 -14.45 6.37
CA ALA A 62 -3.70 -13.31 7.15
C ALA A 62 -3.10 -12.00 6.63
N LEU A 63 -1.78 -11.99 6.37
CA LEU A 63 -1.11 -10.81 5.79
C LEU A 63 -1.64 -10.48 4.39
N VAL A 64 -1.88 -11.48 3.54
CA VAL A 64 -2.45 -11.25 2.21
C VAL A 64 -3.85 -10.62 2.30
N GLY A 65 -4.72 -11.12 3.19
CA GLY A 65 -6.05 -10.55 3.38
C GLY A 65 -6.01 -9.12 3.95
N LEU A 66 -5.17 -8.89 4.96
CA LEU A 66 -4.98 -7.55 5.53
C LEU A 66 -4.40 -6.58 4.48
N GLY A 67 -3.39 -7.00 3.72
CA GLY A 67 -2.79 -6.20 2.66
C GLY A 67 -3.79 -5.84 1.57
N SER A 68 -4.66 -6.78 1.15
CA SER A 68 -5.76 -6.49 0.24
C SER A 68 -6.69 -5.40 0.79
N TYR A 69 -7.04 -5.48 2.08
CA TYR A 69 -7.87 -4.45 2.71
C TYR A 69 -7.20 -3.07 2.71
N ILE A 70 -5.91 -3.02 3.08
CA ILE A 70 -5.15 -1.77 3.10
C ILE A 70 -5.06 -1.17 1.69
N VAL A 71 -4.66 -1.95 0.69
CA VAL A 71 -4.47 -1.50 -0.70
C VAL A 71 -5.77 -1.03 -1.34
N ASN A 72 -6.89 -1.77 -1.14
CA ASN A 72 -8.14 -1.52 -1.88
C ASN A 72 -9.18 -0.66 -1.12
N ALA A 73 -9.03 -0.49 0.20
CA ALA A 73 -10.04 0.20 1.01
C ALA A 73 -9.50 1.35 1.86
N GLN A 74 -8.19 1.39 2.16
CA GLN A 74 -7.61 2.41 3.02
C GLN A 74 -6.71 3.38 2.28
N VAL A 75 -5.80 2.87 1.44
CA VAL A 75 -4.75 3.67 0.79
C VAL A 75 -5.08 4.01 -0.66
N ASP A 76 -5.91 3.18 -1.32
CA ASP A 76 -6.29 3.35 -2.72
C ASP A 76 -5.08 3.39 -3.67
N CYS A 77 -4.21 2.39 -3.56
CA CYS A 77 -3.04 2.31 -4.44
C CYS A 77 -3.44 2.27 -5.92
N ASN A 78 -4.57 1.59 -6.26
CA ASN A 78 -5.04 1.50 -7.63
C ASN A 78 -5.43 2.85 -8.22
N GLY A 79 -6.00 3.77 -7.44
CA GLY A 79 -6.36 5.10 -7.91
C GLY A 79 -5.18 5.91 -8.46
N CYS A 80 -3.95 5.60 -8.03
CA CYS A 80 -2.73 6.17 -8.59
C CYS A 80 -2.00 5.21 -9.54
N HIS A 81 -2.04 3.89 -9.29
CA HIS A 81 -1.29 2.89 -10.05
C HIS A 81 -2.13 2.16 -11.12
N ASP A 82 -3.25 2.72 -11.52
CA ASP A 82 -3.97 2.41 -12.76
C ASP A 82 -3.54 3.40 -13.87
N ALA A 83 -3.66 2.98 -15.11
CA ALA A 83 -3.20 3.80 -16.25
C ALA A 83 -3.97 5.12 -16.38
N ASP A 84 -5.28 5.11 -16.05
CA ASP A 84 -6.16 6.26 -16.29
C ASP A 84 -7.40 6.17 -15.39
N PRO A 85 -7.85 7.27 -14.76
CA PRO A 85 -9.10 7.27 -14.00
C PRO A 85 -10.33 6.79 -14.80
N GLN A 86 -10.31 6.90 -16.12
CA GLN A 86 -11.41 6.42 -16.96
C GLN A 86 -11.41 4.91 -17.11
N THR A 87 -10.26 4.26 -16.93
CA THR A 87 -10.10 2.81 -17.08
C THR A 87 -10.09 2.05 -15.76
N GLU A 88 -10.04 2.75 -14.64
CA GLU A 88 -10.01 2.14 -13.29
C GLU A 88 -11.25 1.27 -13.01
N PHE A 89 -12.42 1.67 -13.52
CA PHE A 89 -13.68 0.96 -13.30
C PHE A 89 -14.30 0.48 -14.60
N VAL A 90 -15.01 -0.65 -14.53
CA VAL A 90 -15.69 -1.22 -15.70
C VAL A 90 -17.20 -0.94 -15.71
N VAL A 91 -17.75 -0.91 -16.93
CA VAL A 91 -19.20 -1.01 -17.13
C VAL A 91 -19.65 -2.45 -16.82
N PRO A 92 -20.90 -2.71 -16.36
CA PRO A 92 -22.04 -1.77 -16.45
C PRO A 92 -22.21 -0.83 -15.28
N HIS A 93 -21.42 -0.98 -14.18
CA HIS A 93 -21.63 -0.17 -12.98
C HIS A 93 -21.16 1.28 -13.11
N GLY A 94 -20.36 1.57 -14.13
CA GLY A 94 -19.82 2.91 -14.40
C GLY A 94 -18.72 3.32 -13.45
N ASN A 95 -18.08 4.44 -13.77
CA ASN A 95 -17.05 5.04 -12.93
C ASN A 95 -17.72 6.00 -11.93
N PRO A 96 -17.47 5.86 -10.60
CA PRO A 96 -18.04 6.76 -9.59
C PRO A 96 -17.73 8.26 -9.78
N TYR A 97 -16.66 8.56 -10.51
CA TYR A 97 -16.21 9.94 -10.76
C TYR A 97 -16.85 10.58 -12.00
N PHE A 98 -17.56 9.80 -12.84
CA PHE A 98 -18.13 10.29 -14.10
C PHE A 98 -19.64 10.06 -14.17
N LEU A 99 -20.32 10.95 -14.88
CA LEU A 99 -21.77 10.86 -15.07
C LEU A 99 -22.20 10.07 -16.33
N ASN A 100 -21.26 9.62 -17.16
CA ASN A 100 -21.58 8.91 -18.40
C ASN A 100 -20.64 7.71 -18.63
N PRO A 101 -21.12 6.47 -18.43
CA PRO A 101 -22.41 6.15 -17.86
C PRO A 101 -22.52 6.56 -16.38
N PRO A 102 -23.72 6.86 -15.89
CA PRO A 102 -23.91 7.17 -14.48
C PRO A 102 -23.59 5.93 -13.62
N PHE A 103 -22.90 6.16 -12.52
CA PHE A 103 -22.60 5.08 -11.57
C PHE A 103 -23.90 4.49 -11.00
N SER A 104 -24.00 3.18 -10.98
CA SER A 104 -25.15 2.46 -10.46
C SER A 104 -24.75 1.23 -9.66
N GLY A 105 -24.84 1.32 -8.35
CA GLY A 105 -24.59 0.19 -7.46
C GLY A 105 -23.15 0.08 -6.94
N THR A 106 -22.59 -1.11 -6.98
CA THR A 106 -21.24 -1.39 -6.45
C THR A 106 -20.17 -1.12 -7.50
N LYS A 107 -19.08 -0.47 -7.10
CA LYS A 107 -17.91 -0.29 -7.97
C LYS A 107 -17.33 -1.65 -8.40
N GLU A 108 -16.93 -1.74 -9.66
CA GLU A 108 -16.22 -2.90 -10.20
C GLU A 108 -14.89 -2.44 -10.80
N ILE A 109 -13.81 -2.91 -10.20
CA ILE A 109 -12.43 -2.56 -10.62
C ILE A 109 -12.11 -3.27 -11.95
N ASN A 110 -11.45 -2.57 -12.86
CA ASN A 110 -10.94 -3.13 -14.08
C ASN A 110 -9.70 -4.00 -13.81
N THR A 111 -9.87 -5.31 -13.84
CA THR A 111 -8.79 -6.26 -13.55
C THR A 111 -7.66 -6.25 -14.57
N LYS A 112 -7.88 -5.69 -15.76
CA LYS A 112 -6.85 -5.60 -16.82
C LYS A 112 -5.83 -4.50 -16.56
N THR A 113 -6.22 -3.46 -15.84
CA THR A 113 -5.37 -2.29 -15.55
C THR A 113 -4.99 -2.21 -14.07
N TYR A 114 -5.54 -3.13 -13.26
CA TYR A 114 -5.37 -3.14 -11.82
C TYR A 114 -3.90 -3.18 -11.40
N LEU A 115 -3.44 -2.13 -10.71
CA LEU A 115 -2.08 -1.93 -10.23
C LEU A 115 -0.97 -2.06 -11.31
N ALA A 116 -1.35 -1.97 -12.58
CA ALA A 116 -0.42 -2.12 -13.72
C ALA A 116 0.44 -0.87 -14.00
N GLY A 117 0.18 0.23 -13.30
CA GLY A 117 0.88 1.50 -13.49
C GLY A 117 0.51 2.22 -14.79
N GLY A 118 1.21 3.32 -15.05
CA GLY A 118 1.06 4.07 -16.29
C GLY A 118 0.18 5.33 -16.19
N ARG A 119 -0.37 5.65 -15.02
CA ARG A 119 -1.06 6.93 -14.83
C ARG A 119 -0.06 8.07 -14.99
N ASP A 120 -0.37 8.98 -15.91
CA ASP A 120 0.42 10.17 -16.17
C ASP A 120 0.01 11.32 -15.24
N PHE A 121 0.94 11.78 -14.42
CA PHE A 121 0.76 12.97 -13.59
C PHE A 121 1.19 14.25 -14.32
N GLY A 122 1.32 14.18 -15.64
CA GLY A 122 1.60 15.31 -16.49
C GLY A 122 3.04 15.80 -16.43
N PRO A 123 3.30 16.92 -17.10
CA PRO A 123 4.63 17.50 -17.12
C PRO A 123 5.03 18.03 -15.74
N PHE A 124 6.20 17.61 -15.28
CA PHE A 124 6.76 17.90 -13.97
C PHE A 124 8.13 18.58 -14.11
N GLY A 125 8.39 19.60 -13.30
CA GLY A 125 9.62 20.37 -13.36
C GLY A 125 9.47 21.71 -14.11
N PRO A 126 10.52 22.56 -14.08
CA PRO A 126 10.49 23.85 -14.75
C PRO A 126 10.69 23.70 -16.26
N PRO A 127 10.04 24.54 -17.09
CA PRO A 127 10.33 24.58 -18.51
C PRO A 127 11.81 24.91 -18.80
N PRO A 128 12.40 24.40 -19.91
CA PRO A 128 11.80 23.54 -20.93
C PRO A 128 11.88 22.02 -20.65
N GLN A 129 12.44 21.61 -19.50
CA GLN A 129 12.70 20.20 -19.14
C GLN A 129 11.50 19.59 -18.39
N LEU A 130 10.33 19.66 -19.01
CA LEU A 130 9.13 19.04 -18.45
C LEU A 130 9.18 17.52 -18.65
N GLN A 131 9.16 16.77 -17.56
CA GLN A 131 9.14 15.31 -17.58
C GLN A 131 7.75 14.80 -17.25
N HIS A 132 7.27 13.82 -18.00
CA HIS A 132 6.05 13.08 -17.64
C HIS A 132 6.37 12.04 -16.59
N LEU A 133 5.64 12.06 -15.49
CA LEU A 133 5.78 11.11 -14.40
C LEU A 133 4.66 10.08 -14.49
N TYR A 134 5.03 8.88 -14.94
CA TYR A 134 4.12 7.74 -14.97
C TYR A 134 4.30 6.88 -13.71
N THR A 135 3.18 6.46 -13.13
CA THR A 135 3.21 5.58 -11.94
C THR A 135 3.73 4.20 -12.27
N ARG A 136 4.45 3.59 -11.32
CA ARG A 136 5.06 2.26 -11.47
C ARG A 136 4.01 1.16 -11.52
N ASN A 137 4.36 0.07 -12.19
CA ASN A 137 3.65 -1.19 -12.15
C ASN A 137 3.94 -1.87 -10.80
N LEU A 138 2.91 -2.12 -9.99
CA LEU A 138 3.03 -2.72 -8.66
C LEU A 138 2.85 -4.24 -8.66
N THR A 139 2.52 -4.84 -9.80
CA THR A 139 2.30 -6.28 -9.89
C THR A 139 3.64 -7.04 -9.84
N PRO A 140 3.62 -8.31 -9.41
CA PRO A 140 4.85 -9.10 -9.39
C PRO A 140 5.37 -9.38 -10.80
N ASP A 141 6.69 -9.46 -10.93
CA ASP A 141 7.35 -9.92 -12.14
C ASP A 141 7.50 -11.46 -12.18
N LYS A 142 8.27 -12.00 -13.12
CA LYS A 142 8.55 -13.45 -13.23
C LYS A 142 9.27 -14.05 -12.02
N THR A 143 9.90 -13.23 -11.18
CA THR A 143 10.52 -13.70 -9.91
C THR A 143 9.51 -13.88 -8.80
N GLY A 144 8.29 -13.36 -8.98
CA GLY A 144 7.23 -13.32 -7.98
C GLY A 144 7.41 -12.20 -6.96
N LEU A 145 8.34 -11.29 -7.17
CA LEU A 145 8.52 -10.08 -6.37
C LEU A 145 7.72 -8.93 -6.98
N PRO A 146 7.05 -8.10 -6.16
CA PRO A 146 6.23 -7.00 -6.64
C PRO A 146 7.06 -5.82 -7.11
N GLU A 147 6.40 -4.85 -7.73
CA GLU A 147 6.98 -3.57 -8.15
C GLU A 147 8.23 -3.73 -9.01
N GLY A 148 8.15 -4.60 -10.04
CA GLY A 148 9.26 -4.84 -10.95
C GLY A 148 10.39 -5.70 -10.38
N GLY A 149 10.17 -6.42 -9.29
CA GLY A 149 11.14 -7.35 -8.70
C GLY A 149 11.81 -6.87 -7.42
N HIS A 150 11.27 -5.85 -6.75
CA HIS A 150 11.83 -5.34 -5.50
C HIS A 150 11.65 -6.31 -4.31
N THR A 151 12.72 -6.45 -3.53
CA THR A 151 12.71 -7.18 -2.26
C THR A 151 11.86 -6.46 -1.22
N TYR A 152 11.55 -7.13 -0.09
CA TYR A 152 10.83 -6.49 1.00
C TYR A 152 11.61 -5.32 1.62
N GLU A 153 12.89 -5.45 1.74
CA GLU A 153 13.79 -4.44 2.29
C GLU A 153 13.79 -3.17 1.40
N GLU A 154 13.87 -3.33 0.08
CA GLU A 154 13.76 -2.24 -0.89
C GLU A 154 12.36 -1.61 -0.86
N PHE A 155 11.30 -2.42 -0.83
CA PHE A 155 9.93 -1.93 -0.70
C PHE A 155 9.74 -1.08 0.57
N VAL A 156 10.27 -1.52 1.72
CA VAL A 156 10.22 -0.72 2.97
C VAL A 156 10.98 0.60 2.82
N GLU A 157 12.12 0.59 2.14
CA GLU A 157 12.88 1.81 1.89
C GLU A 157 12.13 2.78 0.95
N ILE A 158 11.49 2.27 -0.10
CA ILE A 158 10.61 3.05 -0.98
C ILE A 158 9.49 3.70 -0.15
N MET A 159 8.78 2.91 0.65
CA MET A 159 7.63 3.40 1.43
C MET A 159 8.02 4.39 2.53
N ARG A 160 9.19 4.24 3.14
CA ARG A 160 9.61 5.10 4.26
C ARG A 160 10.42 6.31 3.85
N LYS A 161 11.20 6.19 2.77
CA LYS A 161 12.18 7.23 2.36
C LYS A 161 11.92 7.77 0.96
N GLY A 162 11.08 7.10 0.17
CA GLY A 162 10.80 7.47 -1.21
C GLY A 162 11.95 7.19 -2.16
N THR A 163 12.91 6.33 -1.81
CA THR A 163 14.06 6.00 -2.65
C THR A 163 13.60 5.50 -4.02
N ASP A 164 14.11 6.11 -5.09
CA ASP A 164 13.89 5.63 -6.47
C ASP A 164 15.07 4.73 -6.89
N PHE A 165 14.93 3.42 -6.71
CA PHE A 165 15.96 2.45 -7.09
C PHE A 165 16.16 2.32 -8.60
N ASP A 166 15.13 2.62 -9.39
CA ASP A 166 15.22 2.55 -10.85
C ASP A 166 15.87 3.77 -11.49
N HIS A 167 16.02 4.86 -10.73
CA HIS A 167 16.59 6.14 -11.18
C HIS A 167 16.03 6.61 -12.53
N VAL A 168 14.72 6.48 -12.71
CA VAL A 168 14.02 6.81 -13.97
C VAL A 168 14.18 8.29 -14.34
N HIS A 169 14.21 9.15 -13.34
CA HIS A 169 14.41 10.59 -13.48
C HIS A 169 15.64 11.04 -12.67
N PRO A 170 16.87 10.81 -13.18
CA PRO A 170 18.07 11.20 -12.45
C PRO A 170 18.15 12.71 -12.24
N ASN A 171 18.98 13.14 -11.30
CA ASN A 171 19.28 14.55 -11.12
C ASN A 171 19.97 15.12 -12.38
N CYS A 172 19.55 16.30 -12.82
CA CYS A 172 20.27 17.00 -13.88
C CYS A 172 21.67 17.39 -13.40
N GLY A 173 22.65 17.24 -14.28
CA GLY A 173 24.05 17.56 -13.97
C GLY A 173 24.29 19.03 -13.70
N VAL A 174 25.55 19.39 -13.38
CA VAL A 174 25.96 20.79 -13.16
C VAL A 174 25.76 21.65 -14.42
N PRO A 175 25.44 22.94 -14.25
CA PRO A 175 25.28 23.85 -15.38
C PRO A 175 26.50 23.83 -16.32
N GLY A 176 26.23 23.66 -17.62
CA GLY A 176 27.27 23.61 -18.68
C GLY A 176 27.73 22.20 -19.08
N ALA A 177 27.31 21.17 -18.37
CA ALA A 177 27.47 19.77 -18.80
C ALA A 177 26.22 19.28 -19.56
N PRO A 178 26.36 18.28 -20.47
CA PRO A 178 25.20 17.63 -21.07
C PRO A 178 24.33 17.01 -19.97
N ALA A 179 23.06 17.40 -19.95
CA ALA A 179 22.11 16.84 -18.99
C ALA A 179 21.74 15.40 -19.41
N PRO A 180 21.60 14.47 -18.46
CA PRO A 180 21.04 13.16 -18.73
C PRO A 180 19.64 13.28 -19.34
N PRO A 181 19.19 12.33 -20.17
CA PRO A 181 17.81 12.31 -20.63
C PRO A 181 16.87 12.16 -19.43
N ASN A 182 15.71 12.77 -19.50
CA ASN A 182 14.66 12.69 -18.47
C ASN A 182 15.09 13.12 -17.06
N CYS A 183 16.11 13.96 -16.93
CA CYS A 183 16.60 14.42 -15.64
C CYS A 183 15.66 15.43 -14.98
N LEU A 184 15.62 15.40 -13.65
CA LEU A 184 14.91 16.40 -12.82
C LEU A 184 15.84 17.56 -12.46
N GLN A 185 15.33 18.78 -12.67
CA GLN A 185 16.01 20.02 -12.29
C GLN A 185 15.72 20.37 -10.81
N PRO A 186 16.66 21.04 -10.13
CA PRO A 186 16.36 21.62 -8.81
C PRO A 186 15.08 22.49 -8.87
N PRO A 187 14.24 22.47 -7.81
CA PRO A 187 14.50 21.91 -6.48
C PRO A 187 14.17 20.43 -6.30
N PHE A 188 13.84 19.70 -7.38
CA PHE A 188 13.50 18.29 -7.30
C PHE A 188 14.74 17.41 -7.14
N ASN A 189 14.59 16.31 -6.45
CA ASN A 189 15.63 15.30 -6.26
C ASN A 189 15.24 14.00 -6.99
N GLY A 190 15.97 13.65 -8.03
CA GLY A 190 15.73 12.46 -8.85
C GLY A 190 16.08 11.13 -8.15
N ASP A 191 16.71 11.17 -6.97
CA ASP A 191 16.94 9.97 -6.15
C ASP A 191 15.69 9.59 -5.33
N LEU A 192 14.65 10.44 -5.37
CA LEU A 192 13.41 10.24 -4.64
C LEU A 192 12.21 10.19 -5.58
N LEU A 193 11.26 9.33 -5.26
CA LEU A 193 9.96 9.29 -5.94
C LEU A 193 9.24 10.62 -5.78
N GLN A 194 8.81 11.16 -6.92
CA GLN A 194 7.98 12.35 -6.97
C GLN A 194 6.50 11.94 -6.93
N VAL A 195 5.63 12.80 -6.43
CA VAL A 195 4.16 12.60 -6.39
C VAL A 195 3.71 11.51 -5.41
N MET A 196 4.34 10.32 -5.38
CA MET A 196 3.98 9.28 -4.42
C MET A 196 4.06 9.80 -2.97
N PRO A 197 3.01 9.63 -2.14
CA PRO A 197 2.96 10.24 -0.81
C PRO A 197 3.75 9.43 0.24
N TRP A 198 4.97 9.00 -0.07
CA TRP A 198 5.87 8.30 0.86
C TRP A 198 6.10 9.07 2.18
N PRO A 199 6.09 10.43 2.24
CA PRO A 199 6.21 11.12 3.53
C PRO A 199 5.06 10.82 4.50
N VAL A 200 3.91 10.34 4.00
CA VAL A 200 2.80 9.85 4.82
C VAL A 200 2.99 8.37 5.16
N PHE A 201 3.43 7.58 4.19
CA PHE A 201 3.60 6.13 4.37
C PHE A 201 4.78 5.76 5.28
N GLN A 202 5.74 6.68 5.51
CA GLN A 202 6.84 6.45 6.46
C GLN A 202 6.37 6.12 7.87
N ASP A 203 5.15 6.54 8.26
CA ASP A 203 4.57 6.32 9.58
C ASP A 203 3.73 5.02 9.68
N MET A 204 3.62 4.26 8.58
CA MET A 204 2.94 2.96 8.63
C MET A 204 3.70 1.97 9.51
N THR A 205 2.96 1.07 10.17
CA THR A 205 3.58 0.00 10.94
C THR A 205 4.32 -1.00 10.04
N ASP A 206 5.36 -1.67 10.57
CA ASP A 206 6.03 -2.76 9.83
C ASP A 206 5.07 -3.89 9.47
N HIS A 207 4.06 -4.12 10.32
CA HIS A 207 3.02 -5.11 10.07
C HIS A 207 2.17 -4.75 8.85
N ASP A 208 1.74 -3.50 8.73
CA ASP A 208 0.95 -3.03 7.58
C ASP A 208 1.78 -3.04 6.29
N LEU A 209 3.05 -2.59 6.34
CA LEU A 209 3.95 -2.65 5.18
C LEU A 209 4.18 -4.10 4.74
N ARG A 210 4.36 -5.03 5.69
CA ARG A 210 4.49 -6.45 5.38
C ARG A 210 3.21 -7.00 4.75
N ALA A 211 2.04 -6.61 5.25
CA ALA A 211 0.76 -7.03 4.71
C ALA A 211 0.57 -6.55 3.26
N ILE A 212 0.87 -5.29 2.97
CA ILE A 212 0.82 -4.75 1.61
C ILE A 212 1.75 -5.55 0.69
N TYR A 213 3.00 -5.75 1.08
CA TYR A 213 3.99 -6.48 0.28
C TYR A 213 3.54 -7.93 -0.03
N GLU A 214 3.04 -8.66 0.98
CA GLU A 214 2.54 -10.02 0.79
C GLU A 214 1.29 -10.08 -0.11
N TYR A 215 0.44 -9.06 -0.07
CA TYR A 215 -0.68 -8.93 -1.00
C TYR A 215 -0.20 -8.70 -2.43
N LEU A 216 0.71 -7.75 -2.64
CA LEU A 216 1.26 -7.45 -3.96
C LEU A 216 1.97 -8.68 -4.58
N LYS A 217 2.59 -9.52 -3.77
CA LYS A 217 3.14 -10.83 -4.22
C LYS A 217 2.08 -11.87 -4.56
N ALA A 218 0.85 -11.68 -4.08
CA ALA A 218 -0.23 -12.66 -4.25
C ALA A 218 -1.11 -12.38 -5.46
N ILE A 219 -1.09 -11.16 -6.00
CA ILE A 219 -1.84 -10.81 -7.21
C ILE A 219 -1.14 -11.35 -8.47
N PRO A 220 -1.86 -11.53 -9.59
CA PRO A 220 -1.24 -11.95 -10.84
C PRO A 220 -0.30 -10.88 -11.40
N CYS A 221 0.75 -11.31 -12.10
CA CYS A 221 1.56 -10.42 -12.91
C CYS A 221 0.71 -9.74 -13.99
N ASN A 222 0.99 -8.48 -14.24
CA ASN A 222 0.43 -7.71 -15.33
C ASN A 222 1.58 -7.12 -16.16
N PRO A 223 1.63 -7.30 -17.48
CA PRO A 223 2.71 -6.78 -18.31
C PRO A 223 2.79 -5.25 -18.35
N GLY A 224 1.74 -4.56 -17.89
CA GLY A 224 1.65 -3.10 -17.92
C GLY A 224 0.98 -2.55 -19.19
N PRO A 225 0.88 -1.22 -19.30
CA PRO A 225 0.22 -0.54 -20.41
C PRO A 225 1.12 -0.49 -21.65
N GLU A 226 0.98 -1.47 -22.55
CA GLU A 226 1.81 -1.65 -23.74
C GLU A 226 1.96 -0.38 -24.59
N GLN A 227 0.91 0.44 -24.68
CA GLN A 227 0.91 1.69 -25.43
C GLN A 227 1.90 2.74 -24.89
N LEU A 228 2.36 2.59 -23.65
CA LEU A 228 3.31 3.50 -23.00
C LEU A 228 4.76 3.01 -23.04
N PHE A 229 5.03 1.78 -23.47
CA PHE A 229 6.40 1.21 -23.41
C PHE A 229 7.42 1.97 -24.27
N ALA A 230 6.95 2.64 -25.34
CA ALA A 230 7.84 3.45 -26.18
C ALA A 230 8.34 4.72 -25.44
N VAL A 231 7.57 5.26 -24.51
CA VAL A 231 7.89 6.52 -23.78
C VAL A 231 8.29 6.26 -22.33
N ALA A 232 7.83 5.16 -21.75
CA ALA A 232 8.09 4.77 -20.38
C ALA A 232 8.37 3.25 -20.28
N PRO A 233 9.52 2.78 -20.82
CA PRO A 233 9.83 1.34 -20.90
C PRO A 233 9.91 0.66 -19.52
N TYR A 234 10.17 1.40 -18.46
CA TYR A 234 10.19 0.91 -17.07
C TYR A 234 8.81 0.45 -16.54
N LEU A 235 7.73 0.73 -17.28
CA LEU A 235 6.39 0.23 -16.95
C LEU A 235 6.19 -1.22 -17.39
N GLN A 236 7.04 -1.71 -18.31
CA GLN A 236 6.96 -3.07 -18.80
C GLN A 236 7.41 -4.05 -17.74
N ASN A 237 6.48 -4.93 -17.33
CA ASN A 237 6.77 -6.01 -16.41
C ASN A 237 6.95 -7.34 -17.17
N THR A 238 7.93 -8.15 -16.75
CA THR A 238 8.18 -9.46 -17.35
C THR A 238 7.42 -10.52 -16.56
N CYS A 239 6.37 -11.09 -17.14
CA CYS A 239 5.51 -12.08 -16.51
C CYS A 239 5.96 -13.55 -16.72
N GLU A 240 6.87 -13.83 -17.70
CA GLU A 240 7.37 -15.16 -18.06
C GLU A 240 8.90 -15.17 -18.21
#